data_7fe164d78e166a8355028a7879f1bb3d
#
_entry.id   7fe164d78e166a8355028a7879f1bb3d
#
_cell.length_a   1.000
_cell.length_b   1.000
_cell.length_c   1.000
_cell.angle_alpha   90.00
_cell.angle_beta   90.00
_cell.angle_gamma   90.00
#
_symmetry.space_group_name_H-M   'P 1'
#
loop_
_entity.id
_entity.type
_entity.pdbx_description
1 polymer ?
#
loop_
_entity_poly.entity_id
_entity_poly.type
_entity_poly.pdbx_seq_one_letter_code
_entity_poly.pdbx_strand_id
1 'polypeptide(L)'
;MMIAYAVLALGASFLCSILEAVLLSTSHGHIVALKDTHAKVSATWSKWKDDPEGPLTAILTLNTIAHTVGALGVGSEVENNFEGEYVIAGSAAILTIAILLLSEILPKTIGALYWRKMTVSSYHVLGWLMWVLWPIVVTIELMRAPFPQVETETVTRNELSVLADIAEESDVIEEDEEAVIQNLLKLREMKVTEIMTPRVVMTSVKSTETVKEVMDRIPIMIHGRMPVYVDSVDEMSGLVLRSEILRKAADDDFDTTMGDLCRELVACDVDTSVDKALDILLENKEQLLIAKDQFGGTAGLVTMEDIIETLLGVEIVDESDQDAIDDGVLHEDMRELARSRYDSEPEQ
;
A
#
# COMPACT_ATOMS: atom_id res chain seq x y z
N MET A 1 56.13 -18.45 -1.93
CA MET A 1 54.97 -18.39 -0.98
C MET A 1 54.18 -17.11 -1.11
N MET A 2 54.78 -15.95 -1.43
CA MET A 2 54.11 -14.63 -1.60
C MET A 2 52.83 -14.66 -2.46
N ILE A 3 52.91 -15.25 -3.66
CA ILE A 3 51.74 -15.34 -4.59
C ILE A 3 50.61 -16.15 -3.96
N ALA A 4 50.92 -17.20 -3.21
CA ALA A 4 49.88 -18.02 -2.58
C ALA A 4 49.12 -17.22 -1.49
N TYR A 5 49.79 -16.42 -0.67
CA TYR A 5 49.15 -15.52 0.29
C TYR A 5 48.32 -14.46 -0.38
N ALA A 6 48.83 -13.85 -1.45
CA ALA A 6 48.11 -12.84 -2.21
C ALA A 6 46.83 -13.42 -2.88
N VAL A 7 46.91 -14.58 -3.52
CA VAL A 7 45.79 -15.25 -4.16
C VAL A 7 44.72 -15.68 -3.14
N LEU A 8 45.15 -16.21 -1.99
CA LEU A 8 44.22 -16.61 -0.92
C LEU A 8 43.50 -15.40 -0.35
N ALA A 9 44.24 -14.31 -0.08
CA ALA A 9 43.66 -13.08 0.46
C ALA A 9 42.68 -12.43 -0.51
N LEU A 10 43.10 -12.24 -1.78
CA LEU A 10 42.26 -11.66 -2.81
C LEU A 10 41.04 -12.53 -3.13
N GLY A 11 41.19 -13.86 -3.17
CA GLY A 11 40.10 -14.77 -3.46
C GLY A 11 39.07 -14.85 -2.35
N ALA A 12 39.50 -14.96 -1.09
CA ALA A 12 38.59 -14.97 0.05
C ALA A 12 37.86 -13.61 0.20
N SER A 13 38.60 -12.51 0.05
CA SER A 13 38.01 -11.16 0.08
C SER A 13 37.03 -10.92 -1.08
N PHE A 14 37.37 -11.37 -2.29
CA PHE A 14 36.48 -11.32 -3.46
C PHE A 14 35.14 -12.04 -3.18
N LEU A 15 35.23 -13.28 -2.61
CA LEU A 15 34.03 -14.04 -2.25
C LEU A 15 33.18 -13.30 -1.19
N CYS A 16 33.82 -12.77 -0.14
CA CYS A 16 33.16 -12.00 0.91
C CYS A 16 32.43 -10.78 0.33
N SER A 17 33.10 -10.03 -0.54
CA SER A 17 32.52 -8.84 -1.16
C SER A 17 31.33 -9.14 -2.06
N ILE A 18 31.34 -10.26 -2.79
CA ILE A 18 30.17 -10.73 -3.54
C ILE A 18 29.03 -11.07 -2.59
N LEU A 19 29.28 -11.86 -1.54
CA LEU A 19 28.25 -12.29 -0.58
C LEU A 19 27.60 -11.08 0.12
N GLU A 20 28.40 -10.10 0.52
CA GLU A 20 27.92 -8.84 1.10
C GLU A 20 27.00 -8.08 0.13
N ALA A 21 27.46 -7.88 -1.11
CA ALA A 21 26.69 -7.17 -2.10
C ALA A 21 25.39 -7.89 -2.45
N VAL A 22 25.40 -9.23 -2.59
CA VAL A 22 24.19 -10.02 -2.84
C VAL A 22 23.24 -9.94 -1.64
N LEU A 23 23.74 -10.04 -0.40
CA LEU A 23 22.93 -9.97 0.82
C LEU A 23 22.18 -8.63 0.90
N LEU A 24 22.89 -7.54 0.68
CA LEU A 24 22.30 -6.20 0.76
C LEU A 24 21.36 -5.89 -0.39
N SER A 25 21.68 -6.33 -1.61
CA SER A 25 20.90 -6.04 -2.81
C SER A 25 19.66 -6.92 -2.99
N THR A 26 19.58 -8.08 -2.31
CA THR A 26 18.43 -8.98 -2.44
C THR A 26 17.16 -8.33 -1.87
N SER A 27 16.11 -8.17 -2.69
CA SER A 27 14.85 -7.58 -2.29
C SER A 27 13.90 -8.58 -1.62
N HIS A 28 13.04 -8.10 -0.72
CA HIS A 28 11.99 -8.92 -0.08
C HIS A 28 11.04 -9.54 -1.12
N GLY A 29 10.66 -8.80 -2.17
CA GLY A 29 9.80 -9.32 -3.23
C GLY A 29 10.39 -10.54 -3.95
N HIS A 30 11.72 -10.51 -4.23
CA HIS A 30 12.40 -11.67 -4.83
C HIS A 30 12.46 -12.88 -3.89
N ILE A 31 12.69 -12.64 -2.58
CA ILE A 31 12.70 -13.69 -1.57
C ILE A 31 11.34 -14.41 -1.51
N VAL A 32 10.24 -13.63 -1.54
CA VAL A 32 8.88 -14.19 -1.58
C VAL A 32 8.64 -14.98 -2.85
N ALA A 33 9.07 -14.47 -4.02
CA ALA A 33 8.94 -15.17 -5.30
C ALA A 33 9.72 -16.52 -5.33
N LEU A 34 10.81 -16.67 -4.57
CA LEU A 34 11.54 -17.93 -4.43
C LEU A 34 10.79 -18.98 -3.61
N LYS A 35 9.72 -18.64 -2.90
CA LYS A 35 8.99 -19.57 -2.02
C LYS A 35 8.47 -20.78 -2.76
N ASP A 36 7.98 -20.61 -3.98
CA ASP A 36 7.38 -21.69 -4.78
C ASP A 36 8.41 -22.64 -5.36
N THR A 37 9.63 -22.17 -5.65
CA THR A 37 10.69 -22.98 -6.28
C THR A 37 11.73 -23.45 -5.28
N HIS A 38 12.06 -22.68 -4.26
CA HIS A 38 13.13 -22.91 -3.29
C HIS A 38 12.71 -22.53 -1.87
N ALA A 39 11.68 -23.17 -1.32
CA ALA A 39 11.07 -22.80 -0.03
C ALA A 39 12.06 -22.67 1.14
N LYS A 40 13.07 -23.57 1.24
CA LYS A 40 14.11 -23.49 2.30
C LYS A 40 15.02 -22.27 2.12
N VAL A 41 15.38 -21.95 0.89
CA VAL A 41 16.20 -20.77 0.56
C VAL A 41 15.44 -19.50 0.93
N SER A 42 14.18 -19.39 0.49
CA SER A 42 13.29 -18.28 0.81
C SER A 42 13.17 -18.06 2.32
N ALA A 43 12.86 -19.11 3.09
CA ALA A 43 12.68 -19.02 4.53
C ALA A 43 13.96 -18.57 5.28
N THR A 44 15.13 -18.99 4.81
CA THR A 44 16.40 -18.59 5.43
C THR A 44 16.80 -17.16 5.02
N TRP A 45 16.62 -16.81 3.75
CA TRP A 45 16.87 -15.47 3.25
C TRP A 45 15.97 -14.43 3.93
N SER A 46 14.70 -14.77 4.20
CA SER A 46 13.80 -13.90 4.96
C SER A 46 14.41 -13.56 6.33
N LYS A 47 14.84 -14.58 7.08
CA LYS A 47 15.52 -14.38 8.38
C LYS A 47 16.78 -13.53 8.28
N TRP A 48 17.60 -13.77 7.26
CA TRP A 48 18.83 -13.00 7.04
C TRP A 48 18.57 -11.56 6.56
N LYS A 49 17.41 -11.32 5.95
CA LYS A 49 17.02 -9.98 5.54
C LYS A 49 16.38 -9.19 6.68
N ASP A 50 15.63 -9.88 7.55
CA ASP A 50 15.04 -9.29 8.75
C ASP A 50 16.12 -8.97 9.81
N ASP A 51 17.14 -9.84 9.95
CA ASP A 51 18.33 -9.61 10.78
C ASP A 51 19.60 -9.93 9.98
N PRO A 52 20.15 -8.95 9.23
CA PRO A 52 21.32 -9.16 8.38
C PRO A 52 22.65 -9.18 9.13
N GLU A 53 22.64 -8.87 10.41
CA GLU A 53 23.87 -8.63 11.15
C GLU A 53 24.68 -9.89 11.45
N GLY A 54 24.00 -11.02 11.71
CA GLY A 54 24.67 -12.32 11.84
C GLY A 54 25.43 -12.70 10.57
N PRO A 55 24.78 -12.74 9.39
CA PRO A 55 25.44 -12.93 8.11
C PRO A 55 26.56 -11.94 7.81
N LEU A 56 26.33 -10.63 8.03
CA LEU A 56 27.33 -9.58 7.82
C LEU A 56 28.55 -9.78 8.73
N THR A 57 28.32 -10.12 9.99
CA THR A 57 29.41 -10.43 10.94
C THR A 57 30.30 -11.56 10.43
N ALA A 58 29.71 -12.64 9.92
CA ALA A 58 30.47 -13.75 9.36
C ALA A 58 31.30 -13.32 8.13
N ILE A 59 30.69 -12.56 7.23
CA ILE A 59 31.36 -12.04 6.03
C ILE A 59 32.53 -11.12 6.40
N LEU A 60 32.28 -10.13 7.28
CA LEU A 60 33.27 -9.16 7.71
C LEU A 60 34.43 -9.82 8.47
N THR A 61 34.13 -10.82 9.30
CA THR A 61 35.15 -11.58 10.03
C THR A 61 36.10 -12.30 9.08
N LEU A 62 35.56 -13.06 8.09
CA LEU A 62 36.40 -13.74 7.10
C LEU A 62 37.19 -12.74 6.27
N ASN A 63 36.57 -11.64 5.85
CA ASN A 63 37.23 -10.60 5.06
C ASN A 63 38.41 -9.97 5.83
N THR A 64 38.22 -9.65 7.11
CA THR A 64 39.28 -9.10 7.97
C THR A 64 40.41 -10.09 8.17
N ILE A 65 40.11 -11.37 8.42
CA ILE A 65 41.12 -12.43 8.52
C ILE A 65 41.92 -12.54 7.21
N ALA A 66 41.22 -12.58 6.06
CA ALA A 66 41.85 -12.68 4.75
C ALA A 66 42.82 -11.52 4.46
N HIS A 67 42.37 -10.28 4.73
CA HIS A 67 43.21 -9.09 4.55
C HIS A 67 44.44 -9.09 5.50
N THR A 68 44.21 -9.37 6.79
CA THR A 68 45.28 -9.34 7.78
C THR A 68 46.32 -10.44 7.52
N VAL A 69 45.90 -11.67 7.37
CA VAL A 69 46.80 -12.81 7.11
C VAL A 69 47.49 -12.66 5.77
N GLY A 70 46.76 -12.20 4.75
CA GLY A 70 47.30 -11.96 3.41
C GLY A 70 48.35 -10.85 3.39
N ALA A 71 48.07 -9.70 4.01
CA ALA A 71 49.00 -8.58 4.08
C ALA A 71 50.28 -8.94 4.87
N LEU A 72 50.12 -9.60 6.03
CA LEU A 72 51.25 -10.06 6.83
C LEU A 72 52.08 -11.12 6.06
N GLY A 73 51.42 -12.08 5.40
CA GLY A 73 52.09 -13.12 4.63
C GLY A 73 52.88 -12.59 3.44
N VAL A 74 52.29 -11.65 2.69
CA VAL A 74 52.96 -10.98 1.59
C VAL A 74 54.09 -10.09 2.08
N GLY A 75 53.85 -9.29 3.13
CA GLY A 75 54.84 -8.39 3.72
C GLY A 75 56.09 -9.14 4.22
N SER A 76 55.90 -10.21 4.98
CA SER A 76 57.00 -11.05 5.45
C SER A 76 57.81 -11.71 4.31
N GLU A 77 57.15 -12.19 3.27
CA GLU A 77 57.83 -12.78 2.09
C GLU A 77 58.62 -11.74 1.31
N VAL A 78 58.09 -10.51 1.20
CA VAL A 78 58.81 -9.40 0.54
C VAL A 78 60.02 -9.00 1.35
N GLU A 79 59.93 -8.86 2.67
CA GLU A 79 61.02 -8.53 3.55
C GLU A 79 62.15 -9.60 3.52
N ASN A 80 61.79 -10.87 3.44
CA ASN A 80 62.74 -11.97 3.41
C ASN A 80 63.45 -12.15 2.05
N ASN A 81 62.86 -11.71 0.97
CA ASN A 81 63.41 -11.97 -0.39
C ASN A 81 63.90 -10.73 -1.12
N PHE A 82 63.62 -9.53 -0.63
CA PHE A 82 64.02 -8.27 -1.26
C PHE A 82 64.59 -7.31 -0.23
N GLU A 83 65.72 -6.71 -0.54
CA GLU A 83 66.33 -5.68 0.27
C GLU A 83 65.89 -4.30 -0.21
N GLY A 84 65.47 -3.41 0.73
CA GLY A 84 65.18 -2.02 0.46
C GLY A 84 63.79 -1.59 0.99
N GLU A 85 63.78 -0.53 1.78
CA GLU A 85 62.57 0.05 2.38
C GLU A 85 61.49 0.47 1.35
N TYR A 86 61.94 0.98 0.19
CA TYR A 86 61.05 1.36 -0.91
C TYR A 86 60.35 0.17 -1.57
N VAL A 87 60.96 -1.03 -1.59
CA VAL A 87 60.38 -2.24 -2.17
C VAL A 87 59.24 -2.75 -1.28
N ILE A 88 59.48 -2.71 0.05
CA ILE A 88 58.44 -3.10 1.03
C ILE A 88 57.24 -2.16 0.96
N ALA A 89 57.51 -0.84 0.97
CA ALA A 89 56.43 0.17 0.85
C ALA A 89 55.71 0.07 -0.49
N GLY A 90 56.43 -0.13 -1.61
CA GLY A 90 55.82 -0.32 -2.92
C GLY A 90 54.97 -1.56 -3.03
N SER A 91 55.43 -2.69 -2.48
CA SER A 91 54.63 -3.94 -2.48
C SER A 91 53.36 -3.82 -1.67
N ALA A 92 53.41 -3.15 -0.53
CA ALA A 92 52.22 -2.89 0.31
C ALA A 92 51.21 -1.99 -0.44
N ALA A 93 51.67 -0.96 -1.12
CA ALA A 93 50.84 -0.07 -1.92
C ALA A 93 50.15 -0.82 -3.10
N ILE A 94 50.90 -1.66 -3.82
CA ILE A 94 50.38 -2.49 -4.90
C ILE A 94 49.34 -3.48 -4.38
N LEU A 95 49.63 -4.16 -3.25
CA LEU A 95 48.69 -5.10 -2.64
C LEU A 95 47.40 -4.39 -2.20
N THR A 96 47.50 -3.22 -1.56
CA THR A 96 46.37 -2.42 -1.16
C THR A 96 45.49 -2.03 -2.35
N ILE A 97 46.09 -1.55 -3.45
CA ILE A 97 45.35 -1.21 -4.65
C ILE A 97 44.69 -2.47 -5.25
N ALA A 98 45.42 -3.59 -5.30
CA ALA A 98 44.86 -4.85 -5.79
C ALA A 98 43.67 -5.33 -4.96
N ILE A 99 43.74 -5.27 -3.62
CA ILE A 99 42.64 -5.58 -2.73
C ILE A 99 41.46 -4.66 -3.05
N LEU A 100 41.66 -3.35 -3.06
CA LEU A 100 40.61 -2.38 -3.28
C LEU A 100 39.88 -2.60 -4.62
N LEU A 101 40.64 -2.72 -5.71
CA LEU A 101 40.06 -2.80 -7.05
C LEU A 101 39.51 -4.20 -7.36
N LEU A 102 40.30 -5.25 -7.11
CA LEU A 102 39.98 -6.63 -7.54
C LEU A 102 39.14 -7.38 -6.54
N SER A 103 39.26 -7.11 -5.24
CA SER A 103 38.55 -7.88 -4.22
C SER A 103 37.47 -7.11 -3.45
N GLU A 104 37.35 -5.79 -3.65
CA GLU A 104 36.27 -5.00 -3.05
C GLU A 104 35.35 -4.37 -4.09
N ILE A 105 35.86 -3.45 -4.94
CA ILE A 105 35.01 -2.68 -5.85
C ILE A 105 34.38 -3.59 -6.93
N LEU A 106 35.23 -4.33 -7.65
CA LEU A 106 34.76 -5.19 -8.75
C LEU A 106 33.75 -6.26 -8.29
N PRO A 107 34.01 -7.06 -7.25
CA PRO A 107 33.07 -8.09 -6.81
C PRO A 107 31.78 -7.50 -6.19
N LYS A 108 31.83 -6.38 -5.49
CA LYS A 108 30.63 -5.68 -4.99
C LYS A 108 29.76 -5.22 -6.15
N THR A 109 30.36 -4.66 -7.20
CA THR A 109 29.62 -4.28 -8.41
C THR A 109 28.97 -5.48 -9.10
N ILE A 110 29.71 -6.59 -9.24
CA ILE A 110 29.18 -7.84 -9.83
C ILE A 110 28.04 -8.39 -8.96
N GLY A 111 28.24 -8.44 -7.64
CA GLY A 111 27.24 -8.94 -6.69
C GLY A 111 25.96 -8.10 -6.74
N ALA A 112 26.07 -6.78 -6.75
CA ALA A 112 24.94 -5.86 -6.84
C ALA A 112 24.22 -5.92 -8.19
N LEU A 113 24.92 -6.16 -9.30
CA LEU A 113 24.31 -6.26 -10.62
C LEU A 113 23.61 -7.62 -10.86
N TYR A 114 24.22 -8.70 -10.40
CA TYR A 114 23.76 -10.08 -10.68
C TYR A 114 23.12 -10.78 -9.47
N TRP A 115 22.77 -10.07 -8.41
CA TRP A 115 22.24 -10.63 -7.17
C TRP A 115 21.09 -11.62 -7.36
N ARG A 116 20.14 -11.34 -8.30
CA ARG A 116 18.99 -12.22 -8.56
C ARG A 116 19.41 -13.63 -8.96
N LYS A 117 20.48 -13.77 -9.77
CA LYS A 117 21.00 -15.07 -10.21
C LYS A 117 21.86 -15.74 -9.15
N MET A 118 22.46 -14.94 -8.27
CA MET A 118 23.41 -15.41 -7.26
C MET A 118 22.76 -15.75 -5.91
N THR A 119 21.52 -15.34 -5.67
CA THR A 119 20.82 -15.55 -4.40
C THR A 119 20.85 -17.00 -3.93
N VAL A 120 20.53 -17.98 -4.80
CA VAL A 120 20.52 -19.39 -4.42
C VAL A 120 21.92 -19.94 -4.14
N SER A 121 22.91 -19.56 -4.95
CA SER A 121 24.31 -19.99 -4.73
C SER A 121 24.89 -19.38 -3.45
N SER A 122 24.62 -18.09 -3.22
CA SER A 122 25.06 -17.39 -2.02
C SER A 122 24.47 -17.97 -0.75
N TYR A 123 23.24 -18.49 -0.77
CA TYR A 123 22.63 -19.20 0.35
C TYR A 123 23.52 -20.34 0.88
N HIS A 124 24.04 -21.18 -0.01
CA HIS A 124 24.85 -22.33 0.42
C HIS A 124 26.20 -21.90 0.97
N VAL A 125 26.85 -20.94 0.31
CA VAL A 125 28.17 -20.44 0.72
C VAL A 125 28.07 -19.67 2.04
N LEU A 126 27.09 -18.78 2.16
CA LEU A 126 26.87 -17.99 3.38
C LEU A 126 26.44 -18.86 4.57
N GLY A 127 25.57 -19.84 4.34
CA GLY A 127 25.17 -20.82 5.36
C GLY A 127 26.36 -21.63 5.89
N TRP A 128 27.26 -22.07 4.99
CA TRP A 128 28.50 -22.74 5.37
C TRP A 128 29.44 -21.80 6.16
N LEU A 129 29.57 -20.56 5.70
CA LEU A 129 30.40 -19.56 6.35
C LEU A 129 29.91 -19.26 7.78
N MET A 130 28.61 -19.07 7.95
CA MET A 130 27.99 -18.87 9.26
C MET A 130 28.19 -20.07 10.19
N TRP A 131 28.13 -21.28 9.64
CA TRP A 131 28.40 -22.50 10.43
C TRP A 131 29.84 -22.55 10.91
N VAL A 132 30.83 -22.27 10.05
CA VAL A 132 32.26 -22.28 10.40
C VAL A 132 32.59 -21.18 11.42
N LEU A 133 32.04 -19.99 11.25
CA LEU A 133 32.29 -18.84 12.09
C LEU A 133 31.27 -18.68 13.24
N TRP A 134 30.40 -19.67 13.44
CA TRP A 134 29.37 -19.67 14.48
C TRP A 134 29.89 -19.19 15.87
N PRO A 135 31.05 -19.64 16.42
CA PRO A 135 31.48 -19.19 17.72
C PRO A 135 31.79 -17.68 17.75
N ILE A 136 32.27 -17.12 16.66
CA ILE A 136 32.54 -15.66 16.55
C ILE A 136 31.24 -14.88 16.42
N VAL A 137 30.33 -15.35 15.57
CA VAL A 137 29.01 -14.72 15.35
C VAL A 137 28.25 -14.64 16.67
N VAL A 138 28.12 -15.76 17.41
CA VAL A 138 27.45 -15.80 18.71
C VAL A 138 28.10 -14.86 19.73
N THR A 139 29.44 -14.77 19.74
CA THR A 139 30.14 -13.86 20.67
C THR A 139 29.78 -12.40 20.39
N ILE A 140 29.69 -12.02 19.11
CA ILE A 140 29.35 -10.65 18.73
C ILE A 140 27.85 -10.37 18.98
N GLU A 141 26.97 -11.34 18.71
CA GLU A 141 25.53 -11.23 19.06
C GLU A 141 25.34 -11.04 20.59
N LEU A 142 26.09 -11.78 21.40
CA LEU A 142 26.04 -11.62 22.86
C LEU A 142 26.53 -10.24 23.32
N MET A 143 27.55 -9.67 22.67
CA MET A 143 28.04 -8.32 22.94
C MET A 143 27.03 -7.24 22.54
N ARG A 144 26.18 -7.53 21.57
CA ARG A 144 25.10 -6.61 21.06
C ARG A 144 23.82 -6.72 21.85
N ALA A 145 23.55 -7.81 22.55
CA ALA A 145 22.31 -8.04 23.31
C ALA A 145 21.88 -6.86 24.22
N PRO A 146 22.78 -6.04 24.81
CA PRO A 146 22.37 -4.88 25.59
C PRO A 146 21.95 -3.65 24.75
N PHE A 147 22.16 -3.65 23.43
CA PHE A 147 21.75 -2.53 22.58
C PHE A 147 20.34 -2.76 22.04
N PRO A 148 19.48 -1.72 22.02
CA PRO A 148 18.14 -1.86 21.44
C PRO A 148 18.24 -2.23 19.96
N GLN A 149 17.50 -3.25 19.57
CA GLN A 149 17.32 -3.56 18.15
C GLN A 149 16.52 -2.42 17.52
N VAL A 150 17.00 -1.89 16.42
CA VAL A 150 16.22 -0.96 15.61
C VAL A 150 15.06 -1.78 15.02
N GLU A 151 13.84 -1.45 15.43
CA GLU A 151 12.66 -2.04 14.85
C GLU A 151 12.71 -1.82 13.33
N THR A 152 12.54 -2.89 12.58
CA THR A 152 12.43 -2.83 11.12
C THR A 152 11.29 -1.86 10.81
N GLU A 153 11.59 -0.77 10.12
CA GLU A 153 10.58 0.23 9.74
C GLU A 153 9.46 -0.49 9.00
N THR A 154 8.28 -0.49 9.63
CA THR A 154 7.08 -1.00 8.97
C THR A 154 6.73 -0.02 7.86
N VAL A 155 6.51 -0.55 6.64
CA VAL A 155 6.10 0.28 5.50
C VAL A 155 4.90 1.14 5.90
N THR A 156 5.08 2.44 5.84
CA THR A 156 4.02 3.41 6.16
C THR A 156 3.10 3.61 4.95
N ARG A 157 1.90 4.16 5.19
CA ARG A 157 0.97 4.50 4.10
C ARG A 157 1.58 5.50 3.12
N ASN A 158 2.33 6.48 3.63
CA ASN A 158 3.02 7.46 2.80
C ASN A 158 4.08 6.81 1.90
N GLU A 159 4.82 5.82 2.42
CA GLU A 159 5.77 5.05 1.61
C GLU A 159 5.06 4.23 0.53
N LEU A 160 3.88 3.67 0.85
CA LEU A 160 3.09 2.94 -0.14
C LEU A 160 2.58 3.88 -1.25
N SER A 161 2.15 5.10 -0.90
CA SER A 161 1.78 6.15 -1.87
C SER A 161 2.96 6.48 -2.79
N VAL A 162 4.13 6.77 -2.22
CA VAL A 162 5.36 7.06 -3.01
C VAL A 162 5.78 5.87 -3.87
N LEU A 163 5.58 4.63 -3.38
CA LEU A 163 5.87 3.44 -4.20
C LEU A 163 4.92 3.29 -5.38
N ALA A 164 3.66 3.72 -5.26
CA ALA A 164 2.72 3.75 -6.38
C ALA A 164 3.16 4.79 -7.44
N ASP A 165 3.56 6.01 -7.01
CA ASP A 165 4.09 7.04 -7.91
C ASP A 165 5.33 6.52 -8.69
N ILE A 166 6.27 5.87 -7.98
CA ILE A 166 7.48 5.30 -8.62
C ILE A 166 7.12 4.17 -9.60
N ALA A 167 6.08 3.39 -9.30
CA ALA A 167 5.64 2.29 -10.16
C ALA A 167 5.01 2.83 -11.46
N GLU A 168 4.26 3.92 -11.37
CA GLU A 168 3.70 4.63 -12.53
C GLU A 168 4.83 5.26 -13.37
N GLU A 169 5.74 6.04 -12.78
CA GLU A 169 6.89 6.63 -13.48
C GLU A 169 7.80 5.59 -14.18
N SER A 170 7.75 4.34 -13.72
CA SER A 170 8.51 3.21 -14.26
C SER A 170 7.73 2.38 -15.28
N ASP A 171 6.54 2.81 -15.71
CA ASP A 171 5.63 2.09 -16.60
C ASP A 171 5.28 0.66 -16.09
N VAL A 172 5.22 0.45 -14.76
CA VAL A 172 4.83 -0.81 -14.13
C VAL A 172 3.33 -0.89 -13.93
N ILE A 173 2.70 0.25 -13.65
CA ILE A 173 1.25 0.45 -13.55
C ILE A 173 0.85 1.66 -14.40
N GLU A 174 -0.40 1.74 -14.79
CA GLU A 174 -0.97 2.86 -15.54
C GLU A 174 -1.40 4.00 -14.60
N GLU A 175 -1.57 5.23 -15.12
CA GLU A 175 -1.94 6.44 -14.36
C GLU A 175 -3.27 6.26 -13.60
N ASP A 176 -4.24 5.59 -14.22
CA ASP A 176 -5.53 5.28 -13.60
C ASP A 176 -5.42 4.24 -12.47
N GLU A 177 -4.53 3.26 -12.59
CA GLU A 177 -4.24 2.30 -11.52
C GLU A 177 -3.56 2.99 -10.32
N GLU A 178 -2.62 3.89 -10.57
CA GLU A 178 -1.99 4.71 -9.53
C GLU A 178 -3.03 5.56 -8.81
N ALA A 179 -3.90 6.27 -9.55
CA ALA A 179 -4.96 7.11 -9.00
C ALA A 179 -5.90 6.32 -8.06
N VAL A 180 -6.30 5.10 -8.44
CA VAL A 180 -7.11 4.20 -7.60
C VAL A 180 -6.38 3.84 -6.30
N ILE A 181 -5.09 3.53 -6.36
CA ILE A 181 -4.28 3.22 -5.17
C ILE A 181 -4.23 4.43 -4.22
N GLN A 182 -3.96 5.63 -4.77
CA GLN A 182 -3.92 6.87 -3.99
C GLN A 182 -5.27 7.17 -3.33
N ASN A 183 -6.37 7.05 -4.07
CA ASN A 183 -7.70 7.28 -3.56
C ASN A 183 -8.08 6.25 -2.48
N LEU A 184 -7.75 4.97 -2.68
CA LEU A 184 -7.96 3.93 -1.66
C LEU A 184 -7.24 4.26 -0.33
N LEU A 185 -6.01 4.78 -0.41
CA LEU A 185 -5.27 5.20 0.77
C LEU A 185 -5.92 6.41 1.47
N LYS A 186 -6.55 7.31 0.71
CA LYS A 186 -7.25 8.49 1.22
C LYS A 186 -8.62 8.19 1.83
N LEU A 187 -9.35 7.17 1.36
CA LEU A 187 -10.72 6.84 1.84
C LEU A 187 -10.84 6.76 3.36
N ARG A 188 -9.79 6.32 4.03
CA ARG A 188 -9.78 6.22 5.50
C ARG A 188 -9.70 7.56 6.21
N GLU A 189 -9.17 8.58 5.54
CA GLU A 189 -8.99 9.93 6.08
C GLU A 189 -10.17 10.82 5.72
N MET A 190 -10.83 10.52 4.59
CA MET A 190 -12.01 11.24 4.12
C MET A 190 -13.23 10.92 4.99
N LYS A 191 -14.04 11.92 5.26
CA LYS A 191 -15.31 11.78 5.99
C LYS A 191 -16.49 11.66 5.04
N VAL A 192 -17.55 11.03 5.50
CA VAL A 192 -18.83 10.93 4.78
C VAL A 192 -19.35 12.31 4.36
N THR A 193 -19.16 13.36 5.18
CA THR A 193 -19.52 14.74 4.84
C THR A 193 -18.90 15.25 3.54
N GLU A 194 -17.76 14.71 3.11
CA GLU A 194 -17.04 15.18 1.93
C GLU A 194 -17.61 14.61 0.63
N ILE A 195 -18.28 13.45 0.72
CA ILE A 195 -18.81 12.72 -0.45
C ILE A 195 -20.33 12.61 -0.48
N MET A 196 -21.03 12.84 0.65
CA MET A 196 -22.47 12.67 0.76
C MET A 196 -23.25 13.64 -0.15
N THR A 197 -24.41 13.19 -0.60
CA THR A 197 -25.44 14.07 -1.17
C THR A 197 -26.15 14.77 -0.01
N PRO A 198 -26.05 16.11 0.08
CA PRO A 198 -26.66 16.87 1.18
C PRO A 198 -28.19 16.78 1.16
N ARG A 199 -28.83 16.81 2.34
CA ARG A 199 -30.30 16.67 2.48
C ARG A 199 -31.11 17.68 1.64
N VAL A 200 -30.57 18.87 1.39
CA VAL A 200 -31.27 19.94 0.66
C VAL A 200 -31.52 19.64 -0.82
N VAL A 201 -30.78 18.68 -1.35
CA VAL A 201 -30.91 18.20 -2.75
C VAL A 201 -31.40 16.75 -2.84
N MET A 202 -31.61 16.08 -1.71
CA MET A 202 -32.12 14.70 -1.68
C MET A 202 -33.57 14.63 -2.21
N THR A 203 -33.84 13.67 -3.08
CA THR A 203 -35.20 13.29 -3.43
C THR A 203 -35.74 12.31 -2.39
N SER A 204 -36.73 12.75 -1.60
CA SER A 204 -37.37 11.94 -0.56
C SER A 204 -38.90 11.94 -0.69
N VAL A 205 -39.55 10.97 -0.05
CA VAL A 205 -41.00 10.81 -0.08
C VAL A 205 -41.55 10.76 1.36
N LYS A 206 -42.77 11.27 1.56
CA LYS A 206 -43.40 11.21 2.87
C LYS A 206 -44.05 9.85 3.09
N SER A 207 -43.96 9.30 4.29
CA SER A 207 -44.54 7.98 4.65
C SER A 207 -46.05 7.88 4.37
N THR A 208 -46.78 9.00 4.46
CA THR A 208 -48.24 9.06 4.23
C THR A 208 -48.61 9.28 2.76
N GLU A 209 -47.64 9.61 1.89
CA GLU A 209 -47.92 9.74 0.44
C GLU A 209 -48.27 8.38 -0.15
N THR A 210 -49.26 8.37 -1.03
CA THR A 210 -49.68 7.20 -1.80
C THR A 210 -48.85 7.03 -3.07
N VAL A 211 -48.86 5.84 -3.67
CA VAL A 211 -48.21 5.55 -4.96
C VAL A 211 -48.67 6.57 -6.02
N LYS A 212 -49.96 6.91 -6.04
CA LYS A 212 -50.48 7.91 -6.99
C LYS A 212 -49.87 9.27 -6.79
N GLU A 213 -49.86 9.77 -5.56
CA GLU A 213 -49.33 11.11 -5.23
C GLU A 213 -47.83 11.22 -5.54
N VAL A 214 -47.07 10.17 -5.25
CA VAL A 214 -45.63 10.14 -5.59
C VAL A 214 -45.39 10.14 -7.08
N MET A 215 -46.17 9.35 -7.86
CA MET A 215 -46.06 9.34 -9.32
C MET A 215 -46.48 10.67 -9.96
N ASP A 216 -47.49 11.32 -9.40
CA ASP A 216 -47.96 12.64 -9.91
C ASP A 216 -46.93 13.73 -9.58
N ARG A 217 -46.24 13.65 -8.43
CA ARG A 217 -45.22 14.61 -7.99
C ARG A 217 -43.85 14.39 -8.65
N ILE A 218 -43.48 13.11 -8.88
CA ILE A 218 -42.18 12.71 -9.46
C ILE A 218 -42.46 11.83 -10.67
N PRO A 219 -42.90 12.43 -11.82
CA PRO A 219 -43.27 11.68 -13.02
C PRO A 219 -42.08 10.94 -13.63
N ILE A 220 -40.86 11.46 -13.47
CA ILE A 220 -39.60 10.82 -13.86
C ILE A 220 -38.83 10.46 -12.59
N MET A 221 -38.85 9.17 -12.23
CA MET A 221 -38.14 8.65 -11.06
C MET A 221 -36.75 8.17 -11.47
N ILE A 222 -35.79 9.07 -11.49
CA ILE A 222 -34.39 8.75 -11.83
C ILE A 222 -33.72 7.86 -10.75
N HIS A 223 -34.02 8.13 -9.46
CA HIS A 223 -33.36 7.39 -8.37
C HIS A 223 -34.02 6.03 -8.12
N GLY A 224 -33.23 4.97 -8.06
CA GLY A 224 -33.70 3.61 -7.77
C GLY A 224 -34.19 3.41 -6.34
N ARG A 225 -33.73 4.27 -5.39
CA ARG A 225 -34.06 4.25 -3.97
C ARG A 225 -34.37 5.66 -3.50
N MET A 226 -35.46 5.81 -2.74
CA MET A 226 -35.86 7.09 -2.20
C MET A 226 -36.02 6.96 -0.69
N PRO A 227 -35.35 7.81 0.13
CA PRO A 227 -35.58 7.88 1.56
C PRO A 227 -37.01 8.27 1.89
N VAL A 228 -37.54 7.67 2.95
CA VAL A 228 -38.90 7.92 3.47
C VAL A 228 -38.80 8.68 4.79
N TYR A 229 -39.50 9.80 4.91
CA TYR A 229 -39.59 10.56 6.16
C TYR A 229 -41.02 10.57 6.73
N VAL A 230 -41.14 10.80 8.04
CA VAL A 230 -42.45 10.85 8.72
C VAL A 230 -42.98 12.28 8.74
N ASP A 231 -42.48 13.11 9.59
CA ASP A 231 -42.94 14.49 9.75
C ASP A 231 -42.01 15.52 9.14
N SER A 232 -40.72 15.29 9.23
CA SER A 232 -39.65 16.15 8.68
C SER A 232 -38.59 15.31 7.96
N VAL A 233 -37.96 15.90 6.95
CA VAL A 233 -36.78 15.32 6.27
C VAL A 233 -35.57 15.12 7.20
N ASP A 234 -35.63 15.69 8.41
CA ASP A 234 -34.65 15.41 9.45
C ASP A 234 -34.82 14.03 10.07
N GLU A 235 -36.00 13.43 9.96
CA GLU A 235 -36.36 12.16 10.57
C GLU A 235 -36.71 11.11 9.51
N MET A 236 -35.68 10.50 8.95
CA MET A 236 -35.86 9.42 7.99
C MET A 236 -36.23 8.12 8.70
N SER A 237 -37.34 7.52 8.28
CA SER A 237 -37.88 6.27 8.83
C SER A 237 -37.42 5.04 8.06
N GLY A 238 -37.02 5.18 6.82
CA GLY A 238 -36.59 4.07 5.97
C GLY A 238 -36.36 4.49 4.53
N LEU A 239 -36.43 3.53 3.63
CA LEU A 239 -36.33 3.74 2.18
C LEU A 239 -37.41 2.95 1.43
N VAL A 240 -37.77 3.43 0.25
CA VAL A 240 -38.64 2.74 -0.70
C VAL A 240 -37.93 2.54 -2.02
N LEU A 241 -38.14 1.40 -2.68
CA LEU A 241 -37.59 1.10 -3.98
C LEU A 241 -38.52 1.59 -5.11
N ARG A 242 -37.96 2.29 -6.11
CA ARG A 242 -38.67 2.67 -7.34
C ARG A 242 -39.41 1.48 -7.96
N SER A 243 -38.76 0.31 -8.00
CA SER A 243 -39.35 -0.91 -8.57
C SER A 243 -40.61 -1.38 -7.83
N GLU A 244 -40.72 -1.12 -6.51
CA GLU A 244 -41.93 -1.47 -5.76
C GLU A 244 -43.09 -0.51 -6.00
N ILE A 245 -42.77 0.79 -6.09
CA ILE A 245 -43.76 1.81 -6.47
C ILE A 245 -44.32 1.49 -7.84
N LEU A 246 -43.45 1.26 -8.84
CA LEU A 246 -43.88 0.94 -10.20
C LEU A 246 -44.65 -0.40 -10.30
N ARG A 247 -44.28 -1.40 -9.50
CA ARG A 247 -45.01 -2.66 -9.44
C ARG A 247 -46.41 -2.46 -8.89
N LYS A 248 -46.57 -1.68 -7.79
CA LYS A 248 -47.87 -1.36 -7.22
C LYS A 248 -48.75 -0.59 -8.22
N ALA A 249 -48.19 0.37 -8.93
CA ALA A 249 -48.88 1.07 -9.98
C ALA A 249 -49.31 0.14 -11.14
N ALA A 250 -48.49 -0.83 -11.51
CA ALA A 250 -48.82 -1.82 -12.55
C ALA A 250 -49.93 -2.80 -12.11
N ASP A 251 -50.09 -3.00 -10.82
CA ASP A 251 -51.16 -3.81 -10.20
C ASP A 251 -52.44 -2.97 -9.93
N ASP A 252 -52.51 -1.73 -10.39
CA ASP A 252 -53.57 -0.74 -10.14
C ASP A 252 -53.79 -0.42 -8.64
N ASP A 253 -52.78 -0.69 -7.79
CA ASP A 253 -52.83 -0.45 -6.35
C ASP A 253 -52.20 0.94 -6.04
N PHE A 254 -52.94 1.99 -6.37
CA PHE A 254 -52.50 3.37 -6.21
C PHE A 254 -52.65 3.94 -4.78
N ASP A 255 -53.43 3.26 -3.94
CA ASP A 255 -53.74 3.71 -2.57
C ASP A 255 -52.68 3.25 -1.53
N THR A 256 -51.80 2.32 -1.90
CA THR A 256 -50.70 1.88 -0.99
C THR A 256 -49.79 3.08 -0.67
N THR A 257 -49.51 3.23 0.64
CA THR A 257 -48.67 4.34 1.11
C THR A 257 -47.19 4.00 1.02
N MET A 258 -46.33 5.04 1.01
CA MET A 258 -44.87 4.86 1.08
C MET A 258 -44.43 4.21 2.40
N GLY A 259 -45.18 4.45 3.48
CA GLY A 259 -44.95 3.79 4.76
C GLY A 259 -45.17 2.27 4.71
N ASP A 260 -46.15 1.78 3.91
CA ASP A 260 -46.40 0.36 3.71
C ASP A 260 -45.32 -0.35 2.90
N LEU A 261 -44.60 0.39 2.03
CA LEU A 261 -43.51 -0.09 1.20
C LEU A 261 -42.13 0.16 1.83
N CYS A 262 -42.11 0.85 2.98
CA CYS A 262 -40.89 1.28 3.64
C CYS A 262 -40.08 0.09 4.15
N ARG A 263 -38.78 0.10 3.87
CA ARG A 263 -37.78 -0.84 4.38
C ARG A 263 -36.87 -0.17 5.36
N GLU A 264 -36.25 -0.96 6.24
CA GLU A 264 -35.24 -0.49 7.18
C GLU A 264 -34.09 0.20 6.46
N LEU A 265 -33.56 1.25 7.06
CA LEU A 265 -32.51 2.07 6.51
C LEU A 265 -31.31 2.10 7.45
N VAL A 266 -30.14 1.89 6.91
CA VAL A 266 -28.87 1.95 7.64
C VAL A 266 -28.43 3.41 7.76
N ALA A 267 -27.80 3.74 8.88
CA ALA A 267 -27.30 5.10 9.13
C ALA A 267 -25.88 5.06 9.73
N CYS A 268 -25.11 6.13 9.47
CA CYS A 268 -23.83 6.38 10.12
C CYS A 268 -23.76 7.84 10.60
N ASP A 269 -22.74 8.17 11.38
CA ASP A 269 -22.40 9.56 11.72
C ASP A 269 -21.73 10.27 10.53
N VAL A 270 -21.95 11.56 10.36
CA VAL A 270 -21.31 12.38 9.30
C VAL A 270 -19.79 12.40 9.39
N ASP A 271 -19.25 12.22 10.61
CA ASP A 271 -17.80 12.15 10.85
C ASP A 271 -17.20 10.75 10.63
N THR A 272 -18.03 9.77 10.26
CA THR A 272 -17.57 8.43 9.91
C THR A 272 -16.66 8.52 8.68
N SER A 273 -15.55 7.79 8.68
CA SER A 273 -14.67 7.72 7.51
C SER A 273 -15.33 6.89 6.38
N VAL A 274 -15.00 7.25 5.14
CA VAL A 274 -15.62 6.65 3.96
C VAL A 274 -15.36 5.14 3.86
N ASP A 275 -14.18 4.66 4.31
CA ASP A 275 -13.89 3.22 4.38
C ASP A 275 -14.85 2.49 5.31
N LYS A 276 -15.16 3.07 6.48
CA LYS A 276 -16.14 2.49 7.41
C LYS A 276 -17.58 2.55 6.89
N ALA A 277 -17.92 3.62 6.16
CA ALA A 277 -19.22 3.71 5.51
C ALA A 277 -19.38 2.59 4.47
N LEU A 278 -18.32 2.29 3.71
CA LEU A 278 -18.28 1.15 2.79
C LEU A 278 -18.49 -0.18 3.52
N ASP A 279 -17.79 -0.38 4.64
CA ASP A 279 -17.95 -1.60 5.46
C ASP A 279 -19.39 -1.77 5.92
N ILE A 280 -20.04 -0.70 6.41
CA ILE A 280 -21.44 -0.71 6.86
C ILE A 280 -22.36 -1.12 5.70
N LEU A 281 -22.19 -0.55 4.51
CA LEU A 281 -22.99 -0.91 3.32
C LEU A 281 -22.82 -2.38 2.94
N LEU A 282 -21.57 -2.88 2.92
CA LEU A 282 -21.27 -4.27 2.56
C LEU A 282 -21.79 -5.28 3.59
N GLU A 283 -21.63 -5.02 4.88
CA GLU A 283 -22.08 -5.91 5.96
C GLU A 283 -23.61 -6.04 5.98
N ASN A 284 -24.31 -4.92 5.76
CA ASN A 284 -25.78 -4.89 5.73
C ASN A 284 -26.36 -5.26 4.37
N LYS A 285 -25.53 -5.38 3.31
CA LYS A 285 -25.93 -5.62 1.92
C LYS A 285 -26.86 -4.53 1.38
N GLU A 286 -26.63 -3.32 1.84
CA GLU A 286 -27.34 -2.12 1.41
C GLU A 286 -26.51 -1.32 0.40
N GLN A 287 -27.16 -0.45 -0.38
CA GLN A 287 -26.50 0.39 -1.35
C GLN A 287 -26.63 1.89 -1.03
N LEU A 288 -27.36 2.20 0.03
CA LEU A 288 -27.59 3.54 0.50
C LEU A 288 -27.59 3.56 2.02
N LEU A 289 -26.95 4.56 2.62
CA LEU A 289 -27.02 4.85 4.04
C LEU A 289 -27.32 6.35 4.27
N ILE A 290 -27.93 6.64 5.42
CA ILE A 290 -28.17 8.02 5.85
C ILE A 290 -27.01 8.49 6.74
N ALA A 291 -26.49 9.67 6.43
CA ALA A 291 -25.55 10.38 7.27
C ALA A 291 -26.29 11.25 8.29
N LYS A 292 -26.04 11.02 9.58
CA LYS A 292 -26.67 11.75 10.69
C LYS A 292 -25.69 12.73 11.31
N ASP A 293 -26.19 13.93 11.63
CA ASP A 293 -25.44 14.94 12.36
C ASP A 293 -25.34 14.60 13.87
N GLN A 294 -24.57 15.40 14.60
CA GLN A 294 -24.37 15.26 16.05
C GLN A 294 -25.66 15.38 16.89
N PHE A 295 -26.73 15.87 16.30
CA PHE A 295 -28.06 16.01 16.95
C PHE A 295 -28.99 14.85 16.59
N GLY A 296 -28.55 13.95 15.75
CA GLY A 296 -29.33 12.79 15.26
C GLY A 296 -30.23 13.11 14.07
N GLY A 297 -30.19 14.33 13.54
CA GLY A 297 -30.89 14.75 12.33
C GLY A 297 -30.20 14.24 11.08
N THR A 298 -30.96 14.14 9.99
CA THR A 298 -30.42 13.76 8.68
C THR A 298 -29.62 14.90 8.08
N ALA A 299 -28.32 14.69 7.85
CA ALA A 299 -27.45 15.63 7.16
C ALA A 299 -27.42 15.38 5.63
N GLY A 300 -27.52 14.13 5.22
CA GLY A 300 -27.47 13.70 3.83
C GLY A 300 -27.57 12.20 3.67
N LEU A 301 -27.26 11.72 2.48
CA LEU A 301 -27.14 10.29 2.19
C LEU A 301 -25.83 9.99 1.45
N VAL A 302 -25.38 8.76 1.53
CA VAL A 302 -24.24 8.23 0.78
C VAL A 302 -24.66 6.93 0.13
N THR A 303 -24.33 6.77 -1.13
CA THR A 303 -24.56 5.55 -1.88
C THR A 303 -23.26 4.77 -2.09
N MET A 304 -23.37 3.51 -2.48
CA MET A 304 -22.23 2.72 -2.93
C MET A 304 -21.55 3.35 -4.14
N GLU A 305 -22.34 4.01 -5.01
CA GLU A 305 -21.89 4.71 -6.21
C GLU A 305 -20.96 5.88 -5.84
N ASP A 306 -21.34 6.75 -4.87
CA ASP A 306 -20.50 7.86 -4.39
C ASP A 306 -19.13 7.38 -3.89
N ILE A 307 -19.09 6.23 -3.21
CA ILE A 307 -17.85 5.66 -2.69
C ILE A 307 -16.98 5.11 -3.83
N ILE A 308 -17.59 4.43 -4.81
CA ILE A 308 -16.88 3.89 -5.97
C ILE A 308 -16.34 5.02 -6.84
N GLU A 309 -17.12 6.07 -7.08
CA GLU A 309 -16.68 7.27 -7.80
C GLU A 309 -15.48 7.92 -7.11
N THR A 310 -15.55 8.07 -5.79
CA THR A 310 -14.44 8.59 -4.98
C THR A 310 -13.19 7.71 -5.10
N LEU A 311 -13.36 6.38 -5.13
CA LEU A 311 -12.27 5.42 -5.28
C LEU A 311 -11.64 5.49 -6.68
N LEU A 312 -12.47 5.55 -7.73
CA LEU A 312 -12.00 5.60 -9.11
C LEU A 312 -11.51 7.00 -9.52
N GLY A 313 -11.93 8.05 -8.79
CA GLY A 313 -11.62 9.45 -9.10
C GLY A 313 -12.37 9.98 -10.32
N VAL A 314 -13.44 9.28 -10.74
CA VAL A 314 -14.27 9.63 -11.89
C VAL A 314 -15.74 9.54 -11.50
N GLU A 315 -16.57 10.41 -12.09
CA GLU A 315 -18.02 10.39 -11.92
C GLU A 315 -18.63 9.32 -12.85
N ILE A 316 -19.48 8.46 -12.31
CA ILE A 316 -20.15 7.40 -13.05
C ILE A 316 -21.52 7.92 -13.46
N VAL A 317 -21.67 8.28 -14.72
CA VAL A 317 -22.94 8.75 -15.30
C VAL A 317 -23.49 7.65 -16.17
N ASP A 318 -24.70 7.15 -15.88
CA ASP A 318 -25.38 6.18 -16.74
C ASP A 318 -26.22 6.86 -17.84
N GLU A 319 -26.77 6.09 -18.77
CA GLU A 319 -27.56 6.62 -19.88
C GLU A 319 -28.82 7.36 -19.38
N SER A 320 -29.44 6.91 -18.30
CA SER A 320 -30.62 7.53 -17.71
C SER A 320 -30.31 8.86 -17.00
N ASP A 321 -29.13 8.97 -16.42
CA ASP A 321 -28.67 10.20 -15.77
C ASP A 321 -28.34 11.27 -16.81
N GLN A 322 -27.71 10.88 -17.92
CA GLN A 322 -27.39 11.80 -19.02
C GLN A 322 -28.66 12.41 -19.63
N ASP A 323 -29.68 11.58 -19.88
CA ASP A 323 -30.97 12.06 -20.37
C ASP A 323 -31.63 13.02 -19.36
N ALA A 324 -31.54 12.72 -18.07
CA ALA A 324 -32.09 13.56 -17.01
C ALA A 324 -31.30 14.89 -16.81
N ILE A 325 -29.99 14.90 -17.06
CA ILE A 325 -29.18 16.13 -17.09
C ILE A 325 -29.55 16.98 -18.31
N ASP A 326 -29.64 16.40 -19.48
CA ASP A 326 -30.00 17.08 -20.74
C ASP A 326 -31.42 17.68 -20.68
N ASP A 327 -32.35 17.01 -19.99
CA ASP A 327 -33.72 17.48 -19.74
C ASP A 327 -33.81 18.49 -18.58
N GLY A 328 -32.70 18.75 -17.86
CA GLY A 328 -32.63 19.66 -16.70
C GLY A 328 -33.33 19.13 -15.45
N VAL A 329 -33.55 17.83 -15.34
CA VAL A 329 -34.17 17.15 -14.20
C VAL A 329 -33.10 16.82 -13.14
N LEU A 330 -31.89 16.46 -13.58
CA LEU A 330 -30.73 16.19 -12.74
C LEU A 330 -29.65 17.25 -12.97
N HIS A 331 -28.97 17.67 -11.93
CA HIS A 331 -27.81 18.57 -12.05
C HIS A 331 -26.55 17.73 -12.15
N GLU A 332 -25.63 18.11 -13.02
CA GLU A 332 -24.36 17.41 -13.26
C GLU A 332 -23.52 17.25 -11.99
N ASP A 333 -23.54 18.27 -11.12
CA ASP A 333 -22.95 18.18 -9.78
C ASP A 333 -23.97 18.55 -8.70
N MET A 334 -24.50 17.54 -8.01
CA MET A 334 -25.48 17.72 -6.93
C MET A 334 -24.90 18.45 -5.72
N ARG A 335 -23.58 18.40 -5.50
CA ARG A 335 -22.91 19.15 -4.41
C ARG A 335 -22.79 20.61 -4.76
N GLU A 336 -22.51 20.95 -6.00
CA GLU A 336 -22.49 22.33 -6.50
C GLU A 336 -23.90 22.94 -6.45
N LEU A 337 -24.91 22.17 -6.83
CA LEU A 337 -26.31 22.55 -6.70
C LEU A 337 -26.69 22.81 -5.22
N ALA A 338 -26.22 21.95 -4.29
CA ALA A 338 -26.45 22.14 -2.86
C ALA A 338 -25.82 23.45 -2.36
N ARG A 339 -24.58 23.75 -2.77
CA ARG A 339 -23.90 25.01 -2.42
C ARG A 339 -24.66 26.21 -2.96
N SER A 340 -25.08 26.18 -4.22
CA SER A 340 -25.82 27.28 -4.83
C SER A 340 -27.16 27.56 -4.15
N ARG A 341 -27.84 26.52 -3.64
CA ARG A 341 -29.08 26.66 -2.85
C ARG A 341 -28.84 27.23 -1.45
N TYR A 342 -27.74 26.82 -0.79
CA TYR A 342 -27.36 27.38 0.51
C TYR A 342 -27.04 28.88 0.42
N ASP A 343 -26.32 29.30 -0.63
CA ASP A 343 -25.95 30.70 -0.85
C ASP A 343 -27.16 31.58 -1.29
N SER A 344 -28.24 30.95 -1.76
CA SER A 344 -29.44 31.62 -2.22
C SER A 344 -30.55 31.80 -1.17
N GLU A 345 -30.44 31.13 -0.01
CA GLU A 345 -31.36 31.38 1.12
C GLU A 345 -30.97 32.68 1.85
N PRO A 346 -31.86 33.71 1.88
CA PRO A 346 -31.60 34.91 2.65
C PRO A 346 -31.60 34.56 4.13
N GLU A 347 -30.55 35.00 4.86
CA GLU A 347 -30.50 34.98 6.33
C GLU A 347 -31.82 35.53 6.91
N GLN A 348 -32.61 34.64 7.54
CA GLN A 348 -33.79 35.04 8.32
C GLN A 348 -33.47 34.96 9.82
#